data_af2d44c700cae867125ff40b3c79f58d
#
_entry.id   af2d44c700cae867125ff40b3c79f58d
#
_cell.length_a   1.000
_cell.length_b   1.000
_cell.length_c   1.000
_cell.angle_alpha   90.00
_cell.angle_beta   90.00
_cell.angle_gamma   90.00
#
_symmetry.space_group_name_H-M   'P 1'
#
loop_
_entity.id
_entity.type
_entity.pdbx_description
1 polymer ?
#
loop_
_entity_poly.entity_id
_entity_poly.type
_entity_poly.pdbx_seq_one_letter_code
_entity_poly.pdbx_strand_id
1 'polypeptide(L)'
;EGSFLAALSSIPWREAWKYGERAYRYCQHDAGHAIAALRFSAALMGWRLKVLGAVPDEELELLLGSAREDSGWEGERECPETLIAVSPSSAVAEGWRPPTAAALAASISAWEGKANRLSAEHQEWGVIDGAGRACRALLPVKRSGHKTPELAEHPSLCSLSAGQVIRGRRSAVRMDGKTGLKARAF
;
A
#
# COMPACT_ATOMS: atom_id res chain seq x y z
N GLU A 1 -19.37 -10.23 9.15
CA GLU A 1 -19.69 -8.81 9.42
C GLU A 1 -18.45 -8.08 9.93
N GLY A 2 -18.30 -6.79 9.58
CA GLY A 2 -17.21 -5.94 10.04
C GLY A 2 -15.91 -5.98 9.17
N SER A 3 -15.86 -6.75 8.10
CA SER A 3 -14.76 -6.71 7.13
C SER A 3 -14.92 -5.53 6.17
N PHE A 4 -13.79 -4.95 5.74
CA PHE A 4 -13.78 -3.89 4.74
C PHE A 4 -12.59 -4.04 3.79
N LEU A 5 -12.64 -3.28 2.69
CA LEU A 5 -11.55 -3.15 1.74
C LEU A 5 -10.88 -1.79 1.92
N ALA A 6 -9.56 -1.79 1.84
CA ALA A 6 -8.75 -0.59 1.74
C ALA A 6 -7.95 -0.67 0.43
N ALA A 7 -7.93 0.40 -0.33
CA ALA A 7 -7.10 0.50 -1.51
C ALA A 7 -6.01 1.54 -1.29
N LEU A 8 -4.85 1.32 -1.89
CA LEU A 8 -3.75 2.26 -1.92
C LEU A 8 -3.53 2.73 -3.35
N SER A 9 -3.22 4.00 -3.47
CA SER A 9 -2.82 4.65 -4.71
C SER A 9 -1.67 5.61 -4.46
N SER A 10 -0.95 5.97 -5.49
CA SER A 10 0.11 6.98 -5.45
C SER A 10 -0.01 7.97 -6.60
N ILE A 11 0.55 9.16 -6.43
CA ILE A 11 0.70 10.16 -7.46
C ILE A 11 2.20 10.39 -7.66
N PRO A 12 2.86 9.64 -8.57
CA PRO A 12 4.32 9.67 -8.71
C PRO A 12 4.88 11.06 -9.00
N TRP A 13 4.12 11.92 -9.69
CA TRP A 13 4.53 13.28 -9.95
C TRP A 13 4.78 14.09 -8.67
N ARG A 14 3.99 13.88 -7.60
CA ARG A 14 4.16 14.58 -6.31
C ARG A 14 5.49 14.28 -5.64
N GLU A 15 6.06 13.13 -5.91
CA GLU A 15 7.40 12.75 -5.48
C GLU A 15 8.48 13.22 -6.48
N ALA A 16 8.14 13.33 -7.77
CA ALA A 16 9.08 13.60 -8.85
C ALA A 16 9.69 15.00 -8.77
N TRP A 17 8.95 16.00 -8.32
CA TRP A 17 9.48 17.35 -8.17
C TRP A 17 10.67 17.41 -7.19
N LYS A 18 10.75 16.46 -6.26
CA LYS A 18 11.84 16.36 -5.28
C LYS A 18 12.89 15.32 -5.65
N TYR A 19 12.45 14.17 -6.19
CA TYR A 19 13.29 12.99 -6.39
C TYR A 19 13.55 12.66 -7.86
N GLY A 20 12.96 13.41 -8.81
CA GLY A 20 13.09 13.18 -10.25
C GLY A 20 12.67 11.77 -10.62
N GLU A 21 13.42 11.14 -11.51
CA GLU A 21 13.14 9.78 -12.01
C GLU A 21 12.98 8.72 -10.92
N ARG A 22 13.60 8.90 -9.77
CA ARG A 22 13.53 7.96 -8.65
C ARG A 22 12.16 7.93 -7.96
N ALA A 23 11.29 8.89 -8.26
CA ALA A 23 9.97 9.02 -7.65
C ALA A 23 9.14 7.74 -7.75
N TYR A 24 9.12 7.09 -8.93
CA TYR A 24 8.40 5.83 -9.11
C TYR A 24 8.81 4.79 -8.05
N ARG A 25 10.12 4.60 -7.86
CA ARG A 25 10.64 3.67 -6.87
C ARG A 25 10.27 4.07 -5.44
N TYR A 26 10.28 5.35 -5.12
CA TYR A 26 9.87 5.82 -3.79
C TYR A 26 8.40 5.54 -3.53
N CYS A 27 7.51 5.77 -4.50
CA CYS A 27 6.09 5.39 -4.38
C CYS A 27 5.92 3.90 -4.05
N GLN A 28 6.69 3.01 -4.70
CA GLN A 28 6.63 1.58 -4.43
C GLN A 28 7.13 1.23 -3.00
N HIS A 29 8.17 1.92 -2.51
CA HIS A 29 8.62 1.76 -1.12
C HIS A 29 7.56 2.26 -0.13
N ASP A 30 6.92 3.39 -0.43
CA ASP A 30 5.90 3.98 0.44
C ASP A 30 4.62 3.14 0.47
N ALA A 31 4.23 2.54 -0.66
CA ALA A 31 3.15 1.55 -0.70
C ALA A 31 3.48 0.35 0.22
N GLY A 32 4.71 -0.14 0.20
CA GLY A 32 5.18 -1.18 1.13
C GLY A 32 5.11 -0.76 2.59
N HIS A 33 5.52 0.46 2.92
CA HIS A 33 5.40 1.02 4.27
C HIS A 33 3.93 1.15 4.71
N ALA A 34 3.06 1.61 3.83
CA ALA A 34 1.63 1.73 4.13
C ALA A 34 0.98 0.36 4.40
N ILE A 35 1.31 -0.66 3.60
CA ILE A 35 0.85 -2.05 3.84
C ILE A 35 1.34 -2.54 5.20
N ALA A 36 2.61 -2.31 5.55
CA ALA A 36 3.15 -2.71 6.83
C ALA A 36 2.46 -1.99 8.00
N ALA A 37 2.23 -0.68 7.89
CA ALA A 37 1.52 0.10 8.89
C ALA A 37 0.09 -0.40 9.11
N LEU A 38 -0.64 -0.71 8.04
CA LEU A 38 -1.98 -1.31 8.11
C LEU A 38 -1.94 -2.69 8.78
N ARG A 39 -0.93 -3.53 8.48
CA ARG A 39 -0.76 -4.85 9.12
C ARG A 39 -0.54 -4.72 10.63
N PHE A 40 0.35 -3.84 11.05
CA PHE A 40 0.59 -3.62 12.49
C PHE A 40 -0.66 -3.07 13.18
N SER A 41 -1.36 -2.12 12.56
CA SER A 41 -2.59 -1.56 13.11
C SER A 41 -3.69 -2.62 13.25
N ALA A 42 -3.89 -3.44 12.22
CA ALA A 42 -4.84 -4.55 12.26
C ALA A 42 -4.48 -5.56 13.36
N ALA A 43 -3.20 -5.95 13.45
CA ALA A 43 -2.73 -6.91 14.46
C ALA A 43 -2.94 -6.39 15.89
N LEU A 44 -2.73 -5.10 16.16
CA LEU A 44 -3.00 -4.48 17.46
C LEU A 44 -4.47 -4.58 17.89
N MET A 45 -5.37 -4.65 16.91
CA MET A 45 -6.81 -4.81 17.13
C MET A 45 -7.26 -6.28 17.11
N GLY A 46 -6.35 -7.23 16.97
CA GLY A 46 -6.67 -8.65 16.79
C GLY A 46 -7.27 -8.97 15.40
N TRP A 47 -7.13 -8.08 14.44
CA TRP A 47 -7.66 -8.21 13.09
C TRP A 47 -6.62 -8.82 12.14
N ARG A 48 -7.10 -9.32 11.01
CA ARG A 48 -6.29 -9.91 9.94
C ARG A 48 -6.30 -9.03 8.71
N LEU A 49 -5.18 -9.00 8.00
CA LEU A 49 -5.02 -8.29 6.75
C LEU A 49 -4.55 -9.24 5.65
N LYS A 50 -5.15 -9.12 4.46
CA LYS A 50 -4.77 -9.86 3.26
C LYS A 50 -4.62 -8.91 2.09
N VAL A 51 -3.43 -8.88 1.50
CA VAL A 51 -3.20 -8.17 0.23
C VAL A 51 -3.80 -9.00 -0.91
N LEU A 52 -4.63 -8.38 -1.73
CA LEU A 52 -5.32 -8.98 -2.86
C LEU A 52 -4.51 -8.72 -4.15
N GLY A 53 -3.41 -9.45 -4.31
CA GLY A 53 -2.44 -9.24 -5.40
C GLY A 53 -2.88 -9.74 -6.79
N ALA A 54 -4.16 -10.06 -6.99
CA ALA A 54 -4.66 -10.58 -8.26
C ALA A 54 -5.72 -9.66 -8.89
N VAL A 55 -5.73 -8.37 -8.52
CA VAL A 55 -6.64 -7.38 -9.08
C VAL A 55 -5.91 -6.63 -10.19
N PRO A 56 -6.42 -6.65 -11.44
CA PRO A 56 -5.87 -5.82 -12.51
C PRO A 56 -5.95 -4.33 -12.19
N ASP A 57 -4.97 -3.56 -12.66
CA ASP A 57 -4.92 -2.11 -12.40
C ASP A 57 -6.18 -1.39 -12.91
N GLU A 58 -6.72 -1.80 -14.06
CA GLU A 58 -7.95 -1.22 -14.62
C GLU A 58 -9.17 -1.41 -13.71
N GLU A 59 -9.30 -2.60 -13.10
CA GLU A 59 -10.38 -2.84 -12.15
C GLU A 59 -10.19 -2.01 -10.87
N LEU A 60 -8.94 -1.84 -10.45
CA LEU A 60 -8.62 -1.04 -9.28
C LEU A 60 -8.83 0.46 -9.53
N GLU A 61 -8.48 0.95 -10.73
CA GLU A 61 -8.77 2.32 -11.17
C GLU A 61 -10.29 2.60 -11.16
N LEU A 62 -11.11 1.66 -11.65
CA LEU A 62 -12.56 1.76 -11.59
C LEU A 62 -13.07 1.84 -10.14
N LEU A 63 -12.56 0.98 -9.27
CA LEU A 63 -12.97 0.94 -7.87
C LEU A 63 -12.60 2.23 -7.13
N LEU A 64 -11.42 2.76 -7.38
CA LEU A 64 -10.92 4.02 -6.81
C LEU A 64 -11.59 5.26 -7.42
N GLY A 65 -12.18 5.12 -8.60
CA GLY A 65 -12.69 6.25 -9.38
C GLY A 65 -11.58 7.12 -9.98
N SER A 66 -10.35 6.64 -10.01
CA SER A 66 -9.20 7.39 -10.57
C SER A 66 -9.18 7.41 -12.10
N ALA A 67 -9.98 6.56 -12.75
CA ALA A 67 -10.18 6.57 -14.19
C ALA A 67 -11.14 7.67 -14.67
N ARG A 68 -11.81 8.41 -13.76
CA ARG A 68 -12.74 9.49 -14.13
C ARG A 68 -11.97 10.71 -14.64
N GLU A 69 -12.52 11.40 -15.61
CA GLU A 69 -11.93 12.62 -16.17
C GLU A 69 -11.74 13.73 -15.14
N ASP A 70 -12.59 13.77 -14.10
CA ASP A 70 -12.58 14.79 -13.05
C ASP A 70 -11.84 14.34 -11.77
N SER A 71 -11.23 13.16 -11.76
CA SER A 71 -10.62 12.57 -10.56
C SER A 71 -9.37 13.29 -10.06
N GLY A 72 -8.64 13.96 -10.94
CA GLY A 72 -7.36 14.58 -10.64
C GLY A 72 -7.04 15.78 -11.50
N TRP A 73 -5.77 16.12 -11.57
CA TRP A 73 -5.22 17.20 -12.35
C TRP A 73 -4.31 16.67 -13.45
N GLU A 74 -4.30 17.36 -14.58
CA GLU A 74 -3.35 17.05 -15.66
C GLU A 74 -1.93 16.98 -15.11
N GLY A 75 -1.23 15.89 -15.42
CA GLY A 75 0.12 15.62 -14.91
C GLY A 75 0.21 15.06 -13.49
N GLU A 76 -0.87 15.13 -12.69
CA GLU A 76 -0.93 14.56 -11.34
C GLU A 76 -1.80 13.30 -11.31
N ARG A 77 -1.60 12.39 -12.26
CA ARG A 77 -2.39 11.15 -12.36
C ARG A 77 -2.18 10.28 -11.13
N GLU A 78 -3.28 9.85 -10.53
CA GLU A 78 -3.33 8.86 -9.48
C GLU A 78 -3.21 7.45 -10.07
N CYS A 79 -2.21 6.71 -9.60
CA CYS A 79 -1.93 5.34 -10.02
C CYS A 79 -2.36 4.35 -8.93
N PRO A 80 -3.08 3.27 -9.27
CA PRO A 80 -3.44 2.24 -8.32
C PRO A 80 -2.20 1.46 -7.89
N GLU A 81 -2.14 1.06 -6.62
CA GLU A 81 -1.03 0.26 -6.08
C GLU A 81 -1.50 -1.12 -5.62
N THR A 82 -2.54 -1.20 -4.82
CA THR A 82 -3.02 -2.48 -4.30
C THR A 82 -4.37 -2.38 -3.62
N LEU A 83 -5.06 -3.52 -3.56
CA LEU A 83 -6.29 -3.72 -2.79
C LEU A 83 -6.01 -4.63 -1.60
N ILE A 84 -6.57 -4.29 -0.45
CA ILE A 84 -6.31 -4.93 0.82
C ILE A 84 -7.63 -5.26 1.49
N ALA A 85 -7.79 -6.49 1.93
CA ALA A 85 -8.92 -6.89 2.77
C ALA A 85 -8.51 -6.89 4.23
N VAL A 86 -9.35 -6.29 5.07
CA VAL A 86 -9.19 -6.23 6.53
C VAL A 86 -10.40 -6.84 7.22
N SER A 87 -10.18 -7.72 8.19
CA SER A 87 -11.27 -8.41 8.87
C SER A 87 -10.95 -8.67 10.34
N PRO A 88 -11.94 -8.54 11.23
CA PRO A 88 -11.81 -8.89 12.65
C PRO A 88 -11.75 -10.40 12.89
N SER A 89 -12.02 -11.24 11.89
CA SER A 89 -12.07 -12.68 12.06
C SER A 89 -11.02 -13.41 11.21
N SER A 90 -10.66 -14.64 11.64
CA SER A 90 -9.82 -15.55 10.88
C SER A 90 -10.47 -16.01 9.55
N ALA A 91 -11.75 -15.77 9.35
CA ALA A 91 -12.52 -16.15 8.16
C ALA A 91 -11.97 -15.58 6.85
N VAL A 92 -11.21 -14.48 6.89
CA VAL A 92 -10.51 -13.93 5.71
C VAL A 92 -9.24 -14.71 5.35
N ALA A 93 -8.76 -15.58 6.22
CA ALA A 93 -7.48 -16.25 6.02
C ALA A 93 -7.52 -17.36 4.96
N GLU A 94 -8.60 -18.13 4.84
CA GLU A 94 -8.67 -19.27 3.93
C GLU A 94 -9.99 -19.26 3.15
N GLY A 95 -9.89 -19.01 1.84
CA GLY A 95 -11.00 -19.18 0.91
C GLY A 95 -11.92 -17.98 0.68
N TRP A 96 -11.82 -16.92 1.45
CA TRP A 96 -12.59 -15.72 1.15
C TRP A 96 -12.10 -15.10 -0.17
N ARG A 97 -13.02 -14.96 -1.09
CA ARG A 97 -12.82 -14.26 -2.35
C ARG A 97 -13.67 -12.99 -2.31
N PRO A 98 -13.08 -11.82 -2.41
CA PRO A 98 -13.86 -10.61 -2.57
C PRO A 98 -14.68 -10.71 -3.86
N PRO A 99 -15.80 -10.00 -3.95
CA PRO A 99 -16.39 -9.68 -5.25
C PRO A 99 -15.31 -9.13 -6.17
N THR A 100 -15.44 -9.31 -7.46
CA THR A 100 -14.50 -8.69 -8.40
C THR A 100 -14.51 -7.18 -8.22
N ALA A 101 -13.37 -6.52 -8.44
CA ALA A 101 -13.30 -5.07 -8.33
C ALA A 101 -14.31 -4.40 -9.29
N ALA A 102 -14.53 -4.98 -10.47
CA ALA A 102 -15.55 -4.54 -11.40
C ALA A 102 -16.98 -4.62 -10.82
N ALA A 103 -17.31 -5.73 -10.12
CA ALA A 103 -18.63 -5.87 -9.48
C ALA A 103 -18.80 -4.89 -8.31
N LEU A 104 -17.74 -4.61 -7.55
CA LEU A 104 -17.75 -3.61 -6.50
C LEU A 104 -17.89 -2.20 -7.09
N ALA A 105 -17.12 -1.87 -8.11
CA ALA A 105 -17.22 -0.57 -8.80
C ALA A 105 -18.61 -0.33 -9.38
N ALA A 106 -19.26 -1.36 -9.94
CA ALA A 106 -20.63 -1.28 -10.44
C ALA A 106 -21.67 -1.01 -9.33
N SER A 107 -21.35 -1.31 -8.07
CA SER A 107 -22.22 -1.01 -6.93
C SER A 107 -22.03 0.40 -6.36
N ILE A 108 -20.98 1.11 -6.79
CA ILE A 108 -20.70 2.48 -6.36
C ILE A 108 -21.52 3.45 -7.23
N SER A 109 -22.39 4.22 -6.58
CA SER A 109 -23.24 5.19 -7.28
C SER A 109 -22.55 6.52 -7.52
N ALA A 110 -21.56 6.87 -6.69
CA ALA A 110 -20.82 8.13 -6.79
C ALA A 110 -19.48 8.03 -6.06
N TRP A 111 -18.52 8.82 -6.53
CA TRP A 111 -17.29 9.11 -5.81
C TRP A 111 -17.32 10.55 -5.32
N GLU A 112 -16.99 10.76 -4.08
CA GLU A 112 -16.91 12.10 -3.49
C GLU A 112 -15.47 12.56 -3.40
N GLY A 113 -15.28 13.87 -3.53
CA GLY A 113 -13.97 14.50 -3.42
C GLY A 113 -13.20 14.58 -4.73
N LYS A 114 -12.21 15.44 -4.72
CA LYS A 114 -11.25 15.65 -5.79
C LYS A 114 -9.88 15.88 -5.17
N ALA A 115 -8.85 15.31 -5.76
CA ALA A 115 -7.48 15.54 -5.32
C ALA A 115 -7.14 17.03 -5.39
N ASN A 116 -6.46 17.56 -4.35
CA ASN A 116 -5.93 18.91 -4.40
C ASN A 116 -4.81 19.00 -5.44
N ARG A 117 -4.65 20.16 -6.07
CA ARG A 117 -3.49 20.42 -6.93
C ARG A 117 -2.28 20.76 -6.09
N LEU A 118 -1.15 20.07 -6.32
CA LEU A 118 0.08 20.34 -5.58
C LEU A 118 0.78 21.62 -6.08
N SER A 119 0.88 21.79 -7.40
CA SER A 119 1.55 22.94 -8.02
C SER A 119 0.85 23.37 -9.31
N ALA A 120 0.99 24.66 -9.65
CA ALA A 120 0.57 25.18 -10.95
C ALA A 120 1.60 24.83 -12.05
N GLU A 121 2.85 24.60 -11.67
CA GLU A 121 3.94 24.21 -12.57
C GLU A 121 4.09 22.71 -12.54
N HIS A 122 4.31 22.12 -13.71
CA HIS A 122 4.48 20.69 -13.89
C HIS A 122 5.72 20.43 -14.75
N GLN A 123 6.61 19.57 -14.25
CA GLN A 123 7.74 19.05 -15.02
C GLN A 123 7.48 17.58 -15.30
N GLU A 124 7.37 17.24 -16.57
CA GLU A 124 7.18 15.86 -17.00
C GLU A 124 8.47 15.02 -16.86
N TRP A 125 8.27 13.79 -16.40
CA TRP A 125 9.32 12.78 -16.32
C TRP A 125 8.84 11.53 -17.06
N GLY A 126 8.94 11.52 -18.38
CA GLY A 126 8.41 10.46 -19.24
C GLY A 126 8.90 9.05 -18.90
N VAL A 127 10.06 8.92 -18.23
CA VAL A 127 10.57 7.64 -17.73
C VAL A 127 9.68 7.08 -16.59
N ILE A 128 9.08 7.92 -15.77
CA ILE A 128 8.15 7.51 -14.70
C ILE A 128 6.90 6.91 -15.32
N ASP A 129 6.33 7.58 -16.32
CA ASP A 129 5.16 7.09 -17.04
C ASP A 129 5.47 5.80 -17.80
N GLY A 130 6.67 5.72 -18.38
CA GLY A 130 7.17 4.51 -19.04
C GLY A 130 7.26 3.33 -18.06
N ALA A 131 7.84 3.54 -16.89
CA ALA A 131 7.93 2.53 -15.84
C ALA A 131 6.55 2.11 -15.34
N GLY A 132 5.66 3.08 -15.06
CA GLY A 132 4.29 2.81 -14.64
C GLY A 132 3.53 1.96 -15.66
N ARG A 133 3.61 2.30 -16.94
CA ARG A 133 2.98 1.49 -18.01
C ARG A 133 3.57 0.09 -18.11
N ALA A 134 4.88 -0.06 -17.97
CA ALA A 134 5.56 -1.36 -18.06
C ALA A 134 5.24 -2.28 -16.86
N CYS A 135 4.92 -1.70 -15.70
CA CYS A 135 4.58 -2.44 -14.48
C CYS A 135 3.08 -2.67 -14.30
N ARG A 136 2.25 -2.22 -15.25
CA ARG A 136 0.78 -2.38 -15.16
C ARG A 136 0.37 -3.84 -15.11
N ALA A 137 -0.42 -4.22 -14.12
CA ALA A 137 -1.01 -5.54 -14.01
C ALA A 137 -2.26 -5.63 -14.91
N LEU A 138 -2.11 -6.24 -16.09
CA LEU A 138 -3.19 -6.43 -17.07
C LEU A 138 -4.03 -7.66 -16.79
N LEU A 139 -3.50 -8.64 -16.06
CA LEU A 139 -4.14 -9.91 -15.74
C LEU A 139 -3.90 -10.27 -14.28
N PRO A 140 -4.82 -11.05 -13.67
CA PRO A 140 -4.62 -11.54 -12.33
C PRO A 140 -3.31 -12.33 -12.21
N VAL A 141 -2.39 -11.84 -11.40
CA VAL A 141 -1.10 -12.51 -11.17
C VAL A 141 -1.34 -13.73 -10.28
N LYS A 142 -1.06 -14.94 -10.79
CA LYS A 142 -1.00 -16.13 -9.94
C LYS A 142 0.18 -15.99 -8.99
N ARG A 143 -0.09 -15.91 -7.70
CA ARG A 143 0.98 -15.97 -6.70
C ARG A 143 1.76 -17.28 -6.89
N SER A 144 3.05 -17.19 -7.17
CA SER A 144 3.95 -18.33 -6.96
C SER A 144 3.86 -18.69 -5.47
N GLY A 145 3.69 -19.98 -5.16
CA GLY A 145 3.52 -20.45 -3.79
C GLY A 145 4.78 -20.29 -2.93
N HIS A 146 5.22 -19.05 -2.73
CA HIS A 146 6.25 -18.76 -1.73
C HIS A 146 5.65 -19.08 -0.35
N LYS A 147 6.10 -20.17 0.21
CA LYS A 147 5.88 -20.43 1.64
C LYS A 147 6.59 -19.33 2.41
N THR A 148 5.83 -18.54 3.14
CA THR A 148 6.44 -17.64 4.14
C THR A 148 7.25 -18.52 5.07
N PRO A 149 8.55 -18.25 5.27
CA PRO A 149 9.33 -19.00 6.24
C PRO A 149 8.63 -18.94 7.59
N GLU A 150 8.51 -20.08 8.25
CA GLU A 150 8.03 -20.10 9.63
C GLU A 150 9.08 -19.39 10.47
N LEU A 151 8.78 -18.14 10.84
CA LEU A 151 9.66 -17.39 11.73
C LEU A 151 9.52 -18.00 13.12
N ALA A 152 10.64 -18.46 13.68
CA ALA A 152 10.67 -18.93 15.05
C ALA A 152 10.11 -17.85 15.97
N GLU A 153 9.14 -18.22 16.82
CA GLU A 153 8.64 -17.31 17.85
C GLU A 153 9.79 -16.96 18.80
N HIS A 154 10.30 -15.75 18.70
CA HIS A 154 11.24 -15.21 19.67
C HIS A 154 10.44 -14.47 20.75
N PRO A 155 10.61 -14.85 22.03
CA PRO A 155 9.99 -14.09 23.10
C PRO A 155 10.47 -12.65 23.03
N SER A 156 9.53 -11.72 23.05
CA SER A 156 9.85 -10.30 23.07
C SER A 156 10.67 -9.98 24.32
N LEU A 157 11.86 -9.43 24.10
CA LEU A 157 12.71 -8.91 25.20
C LEU A 157 12.24 -7.53 25.67
N CYS A 158 11.21 -6.97 25.03
CA CYS A 158 10.67 -5.66 25.35
C CYS A 158 9.46 -5.80 26.28
N SER A 159 9.52 -5.16 27.44
CA SER A 159 8.43 -5.11 28.41
C SER A 159 7.32 -4.09 28.01
N LEU A 160 7.58 -3.25 27.01
CA LEU A 160 6.65 -2.25 26.53
C LEU A 160 5.60 -2.87 25.61
N SER A 161 4.36 -2.41 25.71
CA SER A 161 3.35 -2.76 24.72
C SER A 161 3.67 -2.18 23.34
N ALA A 162 3.22 -2.83 22.26
CA ALA A 162 3.42 -2.34 20.90
C ALA A 162 2.92 -0.88 20.73
N GLY A 163 1.79 -0.53 21.35
CA GLY A 163 1.26 0.84 21.34
C GLY A 163 2.21 1.86 22.02
N GLN A 164 2.88 1.47 23.10
CA GLN A 164 3.88 2.32 23.76
C GLN A 164 5.11 2.51 22.87
N VAL A 165 5.60 1.43 22.23
CA VAL A 165 6.73 1.48 21.31
C VAL A 165 6.42 2.37 20.11
N ILE A 166 5.26 2.17 19.46
CA ILE A 166 4.87 2.96 18.27
C ILE A 166 4.78 4.46 18.61
N ARG A 167 4.15 4.82 19.72
CA ARG A 167 4.02 6.22 20.12
C ARG A 167 5.30 6.83 20.66
N GLY A 168 6.13 6.02 21.31
CA GLY A 168 7.35 6.46 21.99
C GLY A 168 8.58 6.51 21.07
N ARG A 169 8.60 5.75 19.97
CA ARG A 169 9.77 5.68 19.10
C ARG A 169 10.11 7.03 18.48
N ARG A 170 11.40 7.25 18.27
CA ARG A 170 11.95 8.40 17.55
C ARG A 170 12.96 7.90 16.52
N SER A 171 13.17 8.69 15.48
CA SER A 171 14.28 8.44 14.55
C SER A 171 15.60 8.68 15.25
N ALA A 172 16.58 7.81 15.01
CA ALA A 172 17.92 8.02 15.51
C ALA A 172 18.57 9.21 14.78
N VAL A 173 19.07 10.17 15.54
CA VAL A 173 19.78 11.36 15.01
C VAL A 173 21.28 11.25 15.12
N ARG A 174 21.78 10.30 15.94
CA ARG A 174 23.20 10.01 16.12
C ARG A 174 23.38 8.51 16.29
N MET A 175 24.43 7.98 15.67
CA MET A 175 24.86 6.60 15.75
C MET A 175 26.25 6.54 16.36
N ASP A 176 26.52 5.57 17.21
CA ASP A 176 27.84 5.39 17.85
C ASP A 176 28.86 4.68 16.96
N GLY A 177 28.40 4.13 15.83
CA GLY A 177 29.22 3.35 14.90
C GLY A 177 29.70 2.00 15.44
N LYS A 178 29.22 1.57 16.61
CA LYS A 178 29.62 0.34 17.29
C LYS A 178 28.44 -0.58 17.62
N THR A 179 27.31 -0.02 18.01
CA THR A 179 26.12 -0.79 18.37
C THR A 179 25.44 -1.33 17.12
N GLY A 180 25.25 -2.64 17.05
CA GLY A 180 24.56 -3.33 15.97
C GLY A 180 23.46 -4.24 16.49
N LEU A 181 22.53 -4.63 15.60
CA LEU A 181 21.55 -5.66 15.88
C LEU A 181 22.21 -7.03 15.74
N LYS A 182 21.96 -7.93 16.68
CA LYS A 182 22.38 -9.33 16.54
C LYS A 182 21.49 -10.00 15.49
N ALA A 183 22.07 -10.88 14.64
CA ALA A 183 21.34 -11.56 13.57
C ALA A 183 20.05 -12.27 14.07
N ARG A 184 20.05 -12.80 15.29
CA ARG A 184 18.89 -13.43 15.93
C ARG A 184 17.78 -12.44 16.35
N ALA A 185 18.02 -11.14 16.26
CA ALA A 185 17.05 -10.10 16.57
C ALA A 185 16.40 -9.51 15.28
N PHE A 186 16.82 -10.05 14.13
CA PHE A 186 16.27 -9.80 12.82
C PHE A 186 15.28 -10.91 12.50
#